data_c9696c6b05c49b4331c9ee9d735c185f
#
_entry.id   c9696c6b05c49b4331c9ee9d735c185f
#
_cell.length_a   1.000
_cell.length_b   1.000
_cell.length_c   1.000
_cell.angle_alpha   90.00
_cell.angle_beta   90.00
_cell.angle_gamma   90.00
#
_symmetry.space_group_name_H-M   'P 1'
#
loop_
_entity.id
_entity.type
_entity.pdbx_description
1 polymer ?
#
loop_
_entity_poly.entity_id
_entity_poly.type
_entity_poly.pdbx_seq_one_letter_code
_entity_poly.pdbx_strand_id
1 'polypeptide(L)'
;SASNLVPVTGTLREMYGQQQTIVIVADHDKGGVGQKYADQASAKFGARVVMPPIEGMDANDYAQAGHDLAGLLSPAKDNWLIPADDFSAQPAPISWLVKRWLQSQALIMVHGPSGGGKTFVVLDWCLRMASGMSDWCGQKVRPGNVVYLAGEGHHGLRGRVAAWKHHHQAGSLAMWLSKDGCDLNTPAGYLQVVEQVRGLPENPAIIVVDTLHRFLAGDENSAQDAKTMLDACNSLMNEFNCSVILVHHTGVAEEAQHRARGSSAWRGALDIEISIVPGKDGVPMQIVQRKSKDAELAQTVHVELQQVTIPGWYDEDNQPVTSAVIAQAQAPAAAKKDSKIDSHRKTFENAWWSSGAEERNGLPYLSRSAMVDYLVQKMDVSEASAKQYIKPSSPGKPIADLLVAEIIEAFEHGWLVVNDAHASSMLIRKSER
;
A
#
# COMPACT_ATOMS: atom_id res chain seq x y z
N SER A 1 -27.48 -30.74 -37.64
CA SER A 1 -26.51 -29.93 -38.44
C SER A 1 -25.93 -28.85 -37.55
N ALA A 2 -24.66 -28.66 -37.62
CA ALA A 2 -23.95 -27.64 -36.82
C ALA A 2 -24.54 -26.23 -36.97
N SER A 3 -25.08 -25.89 -38.15
CA SER A 3 -25.74 -24.60 -38.41
C SER A 3 -26.98 -24.35 -37.52
N ASN A 4 -27.58 -25.37 -36.92
CA ASN A 4 -28.72 -25.23 -36.03
C ASN A 4 -28.32 -24.92 -34.58
N LEU A 5 -27.06 -24.96 -34.21
CA LEU A 5 -26.61 -24.71 -32.84
C LEU A 5 -27.00 -23.32 -32.35
N VAL A 6 -26.77 -22.29 -33.17
CA VAL A 6 -27.10 -20.91 -32.81
C VAL A 6 -28.59 -20.68 -32.55
N PRO A 7 -29.55 -21.03 -33.50
CA PRO A 7 -30.95 -20.83 -33.28
C PRO A 7 -31.50 -21.73 -32.14
N VAL A 8 -31.08 -23.00 -32.04
CA VAL A 8 -31.51 -23.92 -30.98
C VAL A 8 -31.06 -23.40 -29.61
N THR A 9 -29.84 -22.96 -29.46
CA THR A 9 -29.34 -22.38 -28.21
C THR A 9 -30.13 -21.14 -27.82
N GLY A 10 -30.50 -20.28 -28.78
CA GLY A 10 -31.38 -19.15 -28.55
C GLY A 10 -32.75 -19.55 -28.01
N THR A 11 -33.40 -20.50 -28.64
CA THR A 11 -34.68 -21.02 -28.17
C THR A 11 -34.58 -21.62 -26.77
N LEU A 12 -33.54 -22.42 -26.49
CA LEU A 12 -33.33 -22.99 -25.16
C LEU A 12 -33.11 -21.89 -24.11
N ARG A 13 -32.38 -20.81 -24.45
CA ARG A 13 -32.16 -19.69 -23.57
C ARG A 13 -33.46 -18.92 -23.28
N GLU A 14 -34.34 -18.77 -24.24
CA GLU A 14 -35.69 -18.19 -24.07
C GLU A 14 -36.56 -19.05 -23.18
N MET A 15 -36.54 -20.38 -23.36
CA MET A 15 -37.35 -21.32 -22.60
C MET A 15 -36.93 -21.49 -21.13
N TYR A 16 -35.63 -21.55 -20.87
CA TYR A 16 -35.06 -21.92 -19.56
C TYR A 16 -34.41 -20.76 -18.80
N GLY A 17 -34.30 -19.58 -19.39
CA GLY A 17 -33.72 -18.39 -18.78
C GLY A 17 -32.20 -18.41 -18.67
N GLN A 18 -31.63 -17.33 -18.09
CA GLN A 18 -30.16 -17.11 -18.02
C GLN A 18 -29.51 -17.97 -16.89
N GLN A 19 -30.28 -18.45 -15.92
CA GLN A 19 -29.71 -19.18 -14.77
C GLN A 19 -29.37 -20.64 -15.07
N GLN A 20 -29.91 -21.21 -16.15
CA GLN A 20 -29.61 -22.60 -16.52
C GLN A 20 -28.36 -22.69 -17.38
N THR A 21 -27.48 -23.63 -17.03
CA THR A 21 -26.26 -23.90 -17.83
C THR A 21 -26.65 -24.68 -19.09
N ILE A 22 -26.44 -24.09 -20.26
CA ILE A 22 -26.56 -24.79 -21.55
C ILE A 22 -25.16 -25.28 -21.93
N VAL A 23 -25.04 -26.57 -22.19
CA VAL A 23 -23.80 -27.21 -22.67
C VAL A 23 -23.99 -27.64 -24.12
N ILE A 24 -23.10 -27.18 -24.99
CA ILE A 24 -23.04 -27.59 -26.39
C ILE A 24 -21.88 -28.58 -26.54
N VAL A 25 -22.17 -29.80 -27.02
CA VAL A 25 -21.11 -30.74 -27.43
C VAL A 25 -20.87 -30.53 -28.92
N ALA A 26 -19.75 -29.92 -29.25
CA ALA A 26 -19.33 -29.68 -30.63
C ALA A 26 -18.68 -30.94 -31.22
N ASP A 27 -18.90 -31.19 -32.52
CA ASP A 27 -18.20 -32.24 -33.24
C ASP A 27 -16.73 -31.85 -33.38
N HIS A 28 -15.83 -32.83 -33.15
CA HIS A 28 -14.39 -32.65 -33.36
C HIS A 28 -14.04 -33.04 -34.82
N ASP A 29 -14.54 -32.26 -35.78
CA ASP A 29 -14.30 -32.48 -37.18
C ASP A 29 -13.01 -31.77 -37.68
N LYS A 30 -12.36 -32.33 -38.70
CA LYS A 30 -11.13 -31.76 -39.29
C LYS A 30 -11.31 -30.38 -39.89
N GLY A 31 -12.51 -30.02 -40.23
CA GLY A 31 -12.85 -28.71 -40.83
C GLY A 31 -13.20 -27.64 -39.79
N GLY A 32 -13.36 -28.02 -38.52
CA GLY A 32 -13.72 -27.10 -37.42
C GLY A 32 -15.09 -26.44 -37.57
N VAL A 33 -15.96 -27.00 -38.40
CA VAL A 33 -17.29 -26.43 -38.68
C VAL A 33 -18.19 -26.53 -37.44
N GLY A 34 -18.18 -27.69 -36.75
CA GLY A 34 -18.92 -27.88 -35.50
C GLY A 34 -18.47 -26.91 -34.43
N GLN A 35 -17.17 -26.77 -34.23
CA GLN A 35 -16.58 -25.82 -33.28
C GLN A 35 -16.97 -24.38 -33.58
N LYS A 36 -16.88 -23.93 -34.83
CA LYS A 36 -17.24 -22.56 -35.25
C LYS A 36 -18.68 -22.17 -34.86
N TYR A 37 -19.65 -23.02 -35.11
CA TYR A 37 -21.04 -22.73 -34.77
C TYR A 37 -21.31 -22.85 -33.27
N ALA A 38 -20.63 -23.74 -32.59
CA ALA A 38 -20.70 -23.85 -31.14
C ALA A 38 -20.14 -22.59 -30.46
N ASP A 39 -18.99 -22.06 -30.93
CA ASP A 39 -18.39 -20.81 -30.43
C ASP A 39 -19.30 -19.60 -30.67
N GLN A 40 -19.96 -19.52 -31.85
CA GLN A 40 -20.94 -18.47 -32.13
C GLN A 40 -22.14 -18.54 -31.18
N ALA A 41 -22.65 -19.73 -30.88
CA ALA A 41 -23.75 -19.92 -29.95
C ALA A 41 -23.31 -19.59 -28.52
N SER A 42 -22.11 -19.97 -28.13
CA SER A 42 -21.49 -19.63 -26.85
C SER A 42 -21.38 -18.11 -26.66
N ALA A 43 -20.78 -17.44 -27.61
CA ALA A 43 -20.57 -15.97 -27.57
C ALA A 43 -21.90 -15.20 -27.51
N LYS A 44 -22.94 -15.67 -28.19
CA LYS A 44 -24.23 -14.99 -28.27
C LYS A 44 -25.15 -15.27 -27.07
N PHE A 45 -25.11 -16.48 -26.51
CA PHE A 45 -26.08 -16.93 -25.52
C PHE A 45 -25.47 -17.42 -24.21
N GLY A 46 -24.16 -17.34 -24.04
CA GLY A 46 -23.46 -17.76 -22.83
C GLY A 46 -23.51 -19.30 -22.58
N ALA A 47 -23.50 -20.11 -23.65
CA ALA A 47 -23.45 -21.56 -23.54
C ALA A 47 -22.00 -22.05 -23.35
N ARG A 48 -21.79 -23.07 -22.54
CA ARG A 48 -20.51 -23.76 -22.41
C ARG A 48 -20.31 -24.69 -23.59
N VAL A 49 -19.15 -24.64 -24.24
CA VAL A 49 -18.80 -25.55 -25.34
C VAL A 49 -17.85 -26.62 -24.80
N VAL A 50 -18.12 -27.86 -25.08
CA VAL A 50 -17.23 -29.00 -24.86
C VAL A 50 -17.08 -29.78 -26.18
N MET A 51 -16.00 -30.54 -26.31
CA MET A 51 -15.73 -31.30 -27.52
C MET A 51 -15.05 -32.63 -27.15
N PRO A 52 -15.42 -33.74 -27.79
CA PRO A 52 -14.66 -35.01 -27.62
C PRO A 52 -13.17 -34.77 -27.87
N PRO A 53 -12.27 -35.32 -27.04
CA PRO A 53 -10.81 -35.11 -27.22
C PRO A 53 -10.22 -35.82 -28.43
N ILE A 54 -11.01 -36.67 -29.10
CA ILE A 54 -10.55 -37.51 -30.25
C ILE A 54 -11.06 -36.88 -31.54
N GLU A 55 -10.15 -36.51 -32.42
CA GLU A 55 -10.46 -35.94 -33.74
C GLU A 55 -11.29 -36.93 -34.61
N GLY A 56 -12.35 -36.39 -35.20
CA GLY A 56 -13.27 -37.18 -36.03
C GLY A 56 -14.44 -37.82 -35.27
N MET A 57 -14.58 -37.55 -33.97
CA MET A 57 -15.70 -38.04 -33.16
C MET A 57 -16.71 -36.93 -32.86
N ASP A 58 -17.99 -37.28 -32.95
CA ASP A 58 -19.08 -36.53 -32.34
C ASP A 58 -19.42 -37.10 -30.94
N ALA A 59 -20.42 -36.52 -30.29
CA ALA A 59 -20.84 -36.97 -28.95
C ALA A 59 -21.35 -38.44 -28.94
N ASN A 60 -22.00 -38.84 -30.01
CA ASN A 60 -22.55 -40.18 -30.13
C ASN A 60 -21.47 -41.22 -30.37
N ASP A 61 -20.53 -40.93 -31.29
CA ASP A 61 -19.38 -41.77 -31.55
C ASP A 61 -18.52 -41.96 -30.31
N TYR A 62 -18.32 -40.88 -29.54
CA TYR A 62 -17.57 -40.91 -28.30
C TYR A 62 -18.20 -41.80 -27.23
N ALA A 63 -19.52 -41.69 -27.08
CA ALA A 63 -20.30 -42.53 -26.14
C ALA A 63 -20.31 -44.00 -26.61
N GLN A 64 -20.53 -44.28 -27.92
CA GLN A 64 -20.54 -45.63 -28.46
C GLN A 64 -19.18 -46.34 -28.38
N ALA A 65 -18.10 -45.57 -28.44
CA ALA A 65 -16.77 -46.11 -28.22
C ALA A 65 -16.48 -46.44 -26.74
N GLY A 66 -17.43 -46.26 -25.84
CA GLY A 66 -17.33 -46.59 -24.42
C GLY A 66 -16.64 -45.50 -23.57
N HIS A 67 -16.48 -44.28 -24.11
CA HIS A 67 -15.90 -43.18 -23.37
C HIS A 67 -16.93 -42.50 -22.44
N ASP A 68 -16.45 -41.86 -21.38
CA ASP A 68 -17.28 -41.22 -20.38
C ASP A 68 -17.84 -39.86 -20.88
N LEU A 69 -19.00 -39.88 -21.54
CA LEU A 69 -19.70 -38.67 -21.98
C LEU A 69 -20.21 -37.85 -20.77
N ALA A 70 -20.56 -38.45 -19.67
CA ALA A 70 -20.98 -37.73 -18.47
C ALA A 70 -19.83 -36.91 -17.85
N GLY A 71 -18.62 -37.46 -17.87
CA GLY A 71 -17.40 -36.75 -17.50
C GLY A 71 -17.12 -35.57 -18.42
N LEU A 72 -17.35 -35.71 -19.73
CA LEU A 72 -17.19 -34.63 -20.71
C LEU A 72 -18.19 -33.50 -20.49
N LEU A 73 -19.45 -33.86 -20.13
CA LEU A 73 -20.54 -32.89 -19.85
C LEU A 73 -20.43 -32.24 -18.48
N SER A 74 -19.78 -32.90 -17.53
CA SER A 74 -19.52 -32.34 -16.21
C SER A 74 -18.78 -31.01 -16.33
N PRO A 75 -19.07 -30.00 -15.48
CA PRO A 75 -18.17 -28.86 -15.43
C PRO A 75 -16.75 -29.40 -15.24
N ALA A 76 -15.84 -28.98 -16.10
CA ALA A 76 -14.44 -29.28 -15.88
C ALA A 76 -14.19 -28.96 -14.40
N LYS A 77 -13.78 -29.97 -13.62
CA LYS A 77 -13.22 -29.68 -12.30
C LYS A 77 -12.04 -28.81 -12.63
N ASP A 78 -12.16 -27.51 -12.41
CA ASP A 78 -10.99 -26.66 -12.39
C ASP A 78 -10.05 -27.34 -11.40
N ASN A 79 -9.02 -27.97 -11.96
CA ASN A 79 -7.99 -28.60 -11.15
C ASN A 79 -7.28 -27.45 -10.45
N TRP A 80 -7.85 -27.02 -9.33
CA TRP A 80 -7.23 -25.97 -8.52
C TRP A 80 -5.88 -26.41 -7.92
N LEU A 81 -5.56 -27.70 -8.01
CA LEU A 81 -4.25 -28.25 -7.71
C LEU A 81 -3.47 -28.43 -9.00
N ILE A 82 -2.34 -27.76 -9.08
CA ILE A 82 -1.37 -27.84 -10.21
C ILE A 82 -0.13 -28.55 -9.69
N PRO A 83 0.43 -29.54 -10.41
CA PRO A 83 1.72 -30.13 -10.07
C PRO A 83 2.81 -29.07 -9.93
N ALA A 84 3.68 -29.19 -8.93
CA ALA A 84 4.70 -28.18 -8.64
C ALA A 84 5.66 -27.94 -9.82
N ASP A 85 5.98 -28.99 -10.57
CA ASP A 85 6.82 -28.89 -11.75
C ASP A 85 6.16 -28.07 -12.86
N ASP A 86 4.86 -28.28 -13.11
CA ASP A 86 4.09 -27.51 -14.09
C ASP A 86 3.93 -26.05 -13.63
N PHE A 87 3.67 -25.84 -12.35
CA PHE A 87 3.54 -24.50 -11.75
C PHE A 87 4.81 -23.69 -11.87
N SER A 88 5.97 -24.32 -11.73
CA SER A 88 7.30 -23.68 -11.78
C SER A 88 7.95 -23.66 -13.17
N ALA A 89 7.36 -24.33 -14.17
CA ALA A 89 7.95 -24.50 -15.49
C ALA A 89 8.16 -23.20 -16.27
N GLN A 90 7.36 -22.16 -15.97
CA GLN A 90 7.49 -20.86 -16.63
C GLN A 90 7.83 -19.77 -15.63
N PRO A 91 8.81 -18.89 -15.94
CA PRO A 91 9.10 -17.74 -15.08
C PRO A 91 7.91 -16.80 -15.06
N ALA A 92 7.47 -16.45 -13.87
CA ALA A 92 6.41 -15.45 -13.62
C ALA A 92 7.03 -14.17 -13.04
N PRO A 93 7.53 -13.25 -13.86
CA PRO A 93 8.11 -12.01 -13.38
C PRO A 93 7.03 -11.17 -12.72
N ILE A 94 7.37 -10.49 -11.61
CA ILE A 94 6.45 -9.60 -10.92
C ILE A 94 6.03 -8.49 -11.88
N SER A 95 4.72 -8.39 -12.09
CA SER A 95 4.10 -7.34 -12.90
C SER A 95 3.77 -6.13 -12.02
N TRP A 96 4.14 -4.93 -12.47
CA TRP A 96 3.99 -3.70 -11.71
C TRP A 96 3.07 -2.72 -12.39
N LEU A 97 2.23 -2.03 -11.61
CA LEU A 97 1.48 -0.85 -12.01
C LEU A 97 2.35 0.41 -11.85
N VAL A 98 3.02 0.53 -10.72
CA VAL A 98 4.12 1.49 -10.50
C VAL A 98 5.32 0.67 -10.04
N LYS A 99 6.40 0.71 -10.80
CA LYS A 99 7.59 -0.15 -10.58
C LYS A 99 8.06 -0.09 -9.14
N ARG A 100 8.19 -1.26 -8.50
CA ARG A 100 8.56 -1.47 -7.09
C ARG A 100 7.56 -0.97 -6.04
N TRP A 101 6.53 -0.19 -6.43
CA TRP A 101 5.58 0.42 -5.49
C TRP A 101 4.20 -0.23 -5.51
N LEU A 102 3.63 -0.42 -6.68
CA LEU A 102 2.31 -1.01 -6.82
C LEU A 102 2.40 -2.24 -7.72
N GLN A 103 2.25 -3.42 -7.13
CA GLN A 103 2.22 -4.69 -7.86
C GLN A 103 0.83 -4.93 -8.43
N SER A 104 0.76 -5.56 -9.61
CA SER A 104 -0.51 -6.04 -10.18
C SER A 104 -1.05 -7.21 -9.38
N GLN A 105 -2.37 -7.31 -9.30
CA GLN A 105 -3.04 -8.38 -8.57
C GLN A 105 -2.57 -8.47 -7.11
N ALA A 106 -2.43 -7.33 -6.45
CA ALA A 106 -1.95 -7.22 -5.08
C ALA A 106 -2.92 -6.42 -4.21
N LEU A 107 -3.02 -6.81 -2.95
CA LEU A 107 -3.70 -6.05 -1.92
C LEU A 107 -2.71 -5.11 -1.25
N ILE A 108 -2.94 -3.81 -1.40
CA ILE A 108 -2.02 -2.75 -1.00
C ILE A 108 -2.69 -1.88 0.06
N MET A 109 -1.97 -1.55 1.13
CA MET A 109 -2.43 -0.55 2.10
C MET A 109 -1.54 0.67 2.08
N VAL A 110 -2.17 1.85 1.98
CA VAL A 110 -1.50 3.15 2.13
C VAL A 110 -2.02 3.80 3.40
N HIS A 111 -1.14 3.98 4.38
CA HIS A 111 -1.53 4.55 5.66
C HIS A 111 -0.70 5.76 6.08
N GLY A 112 -1.20 6.54 7.02
CA GLY A 112 -0.55 7.72 7.58
C GLY A 112 -1.54 8.56 8.38
N PRO A 113 -1.09 9.61 9.08
CA PRO A 113 -1.95 10.45 9.90
C PRO A 113 -3.01 11.18 9.07
N SER A 114 -4.09 11.61 9.70
CA SER A 114 -5.09 12.47 9.07
C SER A 114 -4.43 13.75 8.57
N GLY A 115 -4.81 14.23 7.36
CA GLY A 115 -4.16 15.39 6.74
C GLY A 115 -2.74 15.15 6.23
N GLY A 116 -2.18 13.95 6.39
CA GLY A 116 -0.78 13.62 6.04
C GLY A 116 -0.47 13.46 4.54
N GLY A 117 -1.41 13.77 3.63
CA GLY A 117 -1.14 13.75 2.19
C GLY A 117 -1.43 12.40 1.50
N LYS A 118 -1.97 11.38 2.20
CA LYS A 118 -2.27 10.05 1.62
C LYS A 118 -3.05 10.12 0.31
N THR A 119 -4.19 10.81 0.34
CA THR A 119 -5.06 10.96 -0.84
C THR A 119 -4.35 11.64 -2.00
N PHE A 120 -3.45 12.62 -1.76
CA PHE A 120 -2.67 13.25 -2.82
C PHE A 120 -1.73 12.26 -3.51
N VAL A 121 -1.04 11.44 -2.73
CA VAL A 121 -0.10 10.43 -3.26
C VAL A 121 -0.84 9.35 -4.06
N VAL A 122 -1.91 8.77 -3.47
CA VAL A 122 -2.70 7.72 -4.14
C VAL A 122 -3.36 8.26 -5.40
N LEU A 123 -3.90 9.48 -5.33
CA LEU A 123 -4.52 10.13 -6.47
C LEU A 123 -3.50 10.41 -7.61
N ASP A 124 -2.28 10.84 -7.28
CA ASP A 124 -1.22 11.08 -8.28
C ASP A 124 -0.85 9.79 -9.02
N TRP A 125 -0.69 8.65 -8.32
CA TRP A 125 -0.50 7.35 -8.98
C TRP A 125 -1.65 7.01 -9.92
N CYS A 126 -2.89 7.15 -9.45
CA CYS A 126 -4.10 6.84 -10.21
C CYS A 126 -4.22 7.71 -11.46
N LEU A 127 -3.98 9.02 -11.32
CA LEU A 127 -4.08 9.97 -12.44
C LEU A 127 -2.99 9.75 -13.48
N ARG A 128 -1.77 9.38 -13.08
CA ARG A 128 -0.71 8.99 -14.02
C ARG A 128 -1.07 7.73 -14.81
N MET A 129 -1.57 6.71 -14.11
CA MET A 129 -2.04 5.48 -14.78
C MET A 129 -3.17 5.80 -15.76
N ALA A 130 -4.18 6.55 -15.31
CA ALA A 130 -5.38 6.87 -16.11
C ALA A 130 -5.12 7.83 -17.28
N SER A 131 -4.08 8.66 -17.21
CA SER A 131 -3.68 9.58 -18.29
C SER A 131 -2.68 8.96 -19.28
N GLY A 132 -2.15 7.78 -18.99
CA GLY A 132 -1.12 7.14 -19.80
C GLY A 132 0.29 7.67 -19.59
N MET A 133 0.54 8.43 -18.51
CA MET A 133 1.89 8.87 -18.16
C MET A 133 2.74 7.67 -17.74
N SER A 134 3.97 7.61 -18.20
CA SER A 134 4.86 6.45 -18.02
C SER A 134 5.86 6.56 -16.86
N ASP A 135 5.86 7.69 -16.15
CA ASP A 135 6.82 7.96 -15.06
C ASP A 135 6.14 8.50 -13.80
N TRP A 136 6.65 8.07 -12.65
CA TRP A 136 6.39 8.63 -11.32
C TRP A 136 7.68 8.66 -10.51
N CYS A 137 8.23 9.84 -10.26
CA CYS A 137 9.48 10.01 -9.50
C CYS A 137 10.62 9.08 -9.99
N GLY A 138 10.79 8.96 -11.31
CA GLY A 138 11.77 8.07 -11.94
C GLY A 138 11.39 6.59 -11.97
N GLN A 139 10.18 6.23 -11.53
CA GLN A 139 9.69 4.86 -11.57
C GLN A 139 8.70 4.68 -12.75
N LYS A 140 8.86 3.58 -13.49
CA LYS A 140 7.94 3.28 -14.60
C LYS A 140 6.51 3.07 -14.10
N VAL A 141 5.56 3.74 -14.75
CA VAL A 141 4.11 3.58 -14.54
C VAL A 141 3.52 2.85 -15.74
N ARG A 142 2.69 1.85 -15.48
CA ARG A 142 1.90 1.16 -16.51
C ARG A 142 0.54 1.85 -16.62
N PRO A 143 0.14 2.29 -17.82
CA PRO A 143 -1.21 2.80 -18.06
C PRO A 143 -2.28 1.76 -17.71
N GLY A 144 -3.44 2.24 -17.28
CA GLY A 144 -4.58 1.37 -16.99
C GLY A 144 -5.79 2.15 -16.45
N ASN A 145 -6.95 1.51 -16.54
CA ASN A 145 -8.19 2.05 -16.03
C ASN A 145 -8.19 2.04 -14.49
N VAL A 146 -8.77 3.06 -13.90
CA VAL A 146 -8.80 3.25 -12.44
C VAL A 146 -10.25 3.41 -11.97
N VAL A 147 -10.62 2.68 -10.93
CA VAL A 147 -11.82 2.92 -10.15
C VAL A 147 -11.41 3.47 -8.79
N TYR A 148 -11.94 4.63 -8.42
CA TYR A 148 -11.63 5.31 -7.17
C TYR A 148 -12.89 5.45 -6.34
N LEU A 149 -13.02 4.61 -5.34
CA LEU A 149 -14.13 4.65 -4.40
C LEU A 149 -13.82 5.68 -3.32
N ALA A 150 -14.43 6.85 -3.41
CA ALA A 150 -14.26 7.96 -2.50
C ALA A 150 -15.37 7.96 -1.46
N GLY A 151 -15.05 7.74 -0.20
CA GLY A 151 -16.03 7.77 0.91
C GLY A 151 -16.25 9.15 1.51
N GLU A 152 -15.38 10.11 1.19
CA GLU A 152 -15.45 11.47 1.72
C GLU A 152 -14.68 12.46 0.84
N GLY A 153 -14.88 13.76 1.11
CA GLY A 153 -14.06 14.81 0.51
C GLY A 153 -14.26 15.06 -1.00
N HIS A 154 -15.40 14.69 -1.56
CA HIS A 154 -15.70 14.83 -3.00
C HIS A 154 -15.47 16.24 -3.54
N HIS A 155 -15.79 17.28 -2.73
CA HIS A 155 -15.53 18.67 -3.13
C HIS A 155 -14.02 18.92 -3.33
N GLY A 156 -13.21 18.51 -2.37
CA GLY A 156 -11.75 18.64 -2.46
C GLY A 156 -11.14 17.78 -3.58
N LEU A 157 -11.69 16.57 -3.82
CA LEU A 157 -11.23 15.69 -4.91
C LEU A 157 -11.39 16.33 -6.28
N ARG A 158 -12.50 17.02 -6.54
CA ARG A 158 -12.71 17.75 -7.79
C ARG A 158 -11.60 18.76 -8.06
N GLY A 159 -11.26 19.57 -7.06
CA GLY A 159 -10.18 20.56 -7.14
C GLY A 159 -8.81 19.90 -7.35
N ARG A 160 -8.53 18.79 -6.66
CA ARG A 160 -7.26 18.03 -6.82
C ARG A 160 -7.11 17.47 -8.22
N VAL A 161 -8.15 16.84 -8.76
CA VAL A 161 -8.15 16.32 -10.14
C VAL A 161 -7.99 17.45 -11.16
N ALA A 162 -8.71 18.57 -11.00
CA ALA A 162 -8.63 19.72 -11.89
C ALA A 162 -7.23 20.36 -11.88
N ALA A 163 -6.66 20.58 -10.69
CA ALA A 163 -5.31 21.11 -10.54
C ALA A 163 -4.25 20.19 -11.14
N TRP A 164 -4.37 18.87 -10.91
CA TRP A 164 -3.47 17.88 -11.48
C TRP A 164 -3.53 17.86 -13.01
N LYS A 165 -4.74 17.82 -13.58
CA LYS A 165 -4.93 17.89 -15.03
C LYS A 165 -4.31 19.15 -15.64
N HIS A 166 -4.53 20.30 -15.01
CA HIS A 166 -3.95 21.57 -15.46
C HIS A 166 -2.42 21.54 -15.40
N HIS A 167 -1.85 21.14 -14.26
CA HIS A 167 -0.41 21.10 -14.03
C HIS A 167 0.32 20.18 -15.03
N HIS A 168 -0.23 19.00 -15.26
CA HIS A 168 0.36 18.00 -16.15
C HIS A 168 -0.14 18.09 -17.60
N GLN A 169 -0.98 19.07 -17.94
CA GLN A 169 -1.58 19.25 -19.27
C GLN A 169 -2.26 17.96 -19.78
N ALA A 170 -2.88 17.22 -18.86
CA ALA A 170 -3.48 15.93 -19.15
C ALA A 170 -4.82 16.06 -19.86
N GLY A 171 -5.05 15.22 -20.88
CA GLY A 171 -6.30 15.11 -21.60
C GLY A 171 -7.38 14.36 -20.85
N SER A 172 -8.03 13.41 -21.53
CA SER A 172 -9.01 12.50 -20.92
C SER A 172 -8.33 11.55 -19.94
N LEU A 173 -9.08 11.12 -18.93
CA LEU A 173 -8.61 10.20 -17.89
C LEU A 173 -9.47 8.94 -17.94
N ALA A 174 -8.83 7.78 -18.02
CA ALA A 174 -9.50 6.49 -17.87
C ALA A 174 -9.73 6.18 -16.37
N MET A 175 -10.49 7.05 -15.70
CA MET A 175 -10.73 7.00 -14.26
C MET A 175 -12.18 7.31 -13.91
N TRP A 176 -12.76 6.49 -13.06
CA TRP A 176 -14.13 6.64 -12.55
C TRP A 176 -14.09 6.79 -11.04
N LEU A 177 -14.81 7.79 -10.53
CA LEU A 177 -14.92 8.07 -9.10
C LEU A 177 -16.35 7.76 -8.63
N SER A 178 -16.48 7.12 -7.47
CA SER A 178 -17.80 6.93 -6.84
C SER A 178 -18.41 8.27 -6.43
N LYS A 179 -19.73 8.37 -6.45
CA LYS A 179 -20.47 9.55 -5.95
C LYS A 179 -20.60 9.53 -4.45
N ASP A 180 -20.70 8.32 -3.88
CA ASP A 180 -20.94 8.07 -2.46
C ASP A 180 -20.11 6.87 -2.01
N GLY A 181 -20.00 6.66 -0.68
CA GLY A 181 -19.49 5.44 -0.07
C GLY A 181 -20.56 4.34 -0.02
N CYS A 182 -20.11 3.12 0.26
CA CYS A 182 -20.97 1.97 0.54
C CYS A 182 -20.27 1.04 1.53
N ASP A 183 -21.03 0.17 2.20
CA ASP A 183 -20.48 -0.85 3.10
C ASP A 183 -19.95 -2.04 2.27
N LEU A 184 -18.72 -1.90 1.75
CA LEU A 184 -18.12 -2.86 0.80
C LEU A 184 -18.02 -4.29 1.35
N ASN A 185 -17.85 -4.45 2.65
CA ASN A 185 -17.79 -5.76 3.30
C ASN A 185 -19.17 -6.39 3.55
N THR A 186 -20.26 -5.81 3.02
CA THR A 186 -21.61 -6.40 3.02
C THR A 186 -21.96 -6.91 1.63
N PRO A 187 -22.85 -7.93 1.52
CA PRO A 187 -23.28 -8.43 0.20
C PRO A 187 -23.87 -7.34 -0.70
N ALA A 188 -24.66 -6.43 -0.14
CA ALA A 188 -25.29 -5.34 -0.89
C ALA A 188 -24.27 -4.33 -1.42
N GLY A 189 -23.36 -3.86 -0.56
CA GLY A 189 -22.32 -2.93 -0.96
C GLY A 189 -21.32 -3.54 -1.95
N TYR A 190 -20.95 -4.82 -1.76
CA TYR A 190 -20.11 -5.55 -2.70
C TYR A 190 -20.75 -5.63 -4.10
N LEU A 191 -22.02 -6.08 -4.16
CA LEU A 191 -22.75 -6.18 -5.43
C LEU A 191 -22.91 -4.83 -6.11
N GLN A 192 -23.17 -3.76 -5.35
CA GLN A 192 -23.24 -2.40 -5.90
C GLN A 192 -21.93 -2.02 -6.62
N VAL A 193 -20.77 -2.29 -6.03
CA VAL A 193 -19.47 -1.99 -6.65
C VAL A 193 -19.24 -2.87 -7.88
N VAL A 194 -19.50 -4.18 -7.77
CA VAL A 194 -19.32 -5.14 -8.86
C VAL A 194 -20.15 -4.76 -10.09
N GLU A 195 -21.44 -4.44 -9.91
CA GLU A 195 -22.33 -4.05 -11.01
C GLU A 195 -21.85 -2.78 -11.71
N GLN A 196 -21.38 -1.76 -10.95
CA GLN A 196 -20.87 -0.55 -11.54
C GLN A 196 -19.55 -0.80 -12.31
N VAL A 197 -18.66 -1.62 -11.77
CA VAL A 197 -17.38 -1.94 -12.43
C VAL A 197 -17.60 -2.79 -13.69
N ARG A 198 -18.52 -3.76 -13.67
CA ARG A 198 -18.91 -4.54 -14.87
C ARG A 198 -19.47 -3.68 -15.99
N GLY A 199 -20.11 -2.56 -15.66
CA GLY A 199 -20.64 -1.60 -16.64
C GLY A 199 -19.57 -0.74 -17.32
N LEU A 200 -18.31 -0.82 -16.91
CA LEU A 200 -17.22 -0.05 -17.53
C LEU A 200 -16.78 -0.66 -18.86
N PRO A 201 -16.21 0.14 -19.78
CA PRO A 201 -15.74 -0.35 -21.09
C PRO A 201 -14.67 -1.44 -20.99
N GLU A 202 -13.81 -1.37 -19.97
CA GLU A 202 -12.72 -2.30 -19.72
C GLU A 202 -12.52 -2.46 -18.20
N ASN A 203 -12.01 -3.61 -17.78
CA ASN A 203 -11.68 -3.86 -16.39
C ASN A 203 -10.66 -2.86 -15.85
N PRO A 204 -10.78 -2.42 -14.59
CA PRO A 204 -9.77 -1.58 -13.98
C PRO A 204 -8.47 -2.34 -13.73
N ALA A 205 -7.35 -1.68 -13.88
CA ALA A 205 -6.06 -2.20 -13.39
C ALA A 205 -5.95 -2.09 -11.87
N ILE A 206 -6.69 -1.13 -11.29
CA ILE A 206 -6.69 -0.88 -9.85
C ILE A 206 -8.03 -0.31 -9.37
N ILE A 207 -8.46 -0.76 -8.20
CA ILE A 207 -9.58 -0.21 -7.44
C ILE A 207 -9.03 0.39 -6.15
N VAL A 208 -9.35 1.64 -5.87
CA VAL A 208 -8.95 2.36 -4.64
C VAL A 208 -10.14 2.51 -3.72
N VAL A 209 -9.95 2.26 -2.44
CA VAL A 209 -10.93 2.50 -1.37
C VAL A 209 -10.36 3.59 -0.44
N ASP A 210 -10.85 4.81 -0.54
CA ASP A 210 -10.39 5.99 0.22
C ASP A 210 -11.56 6.62 0.98
N THR A 211 -11.66 6.41 2.27
CA THR A 211 -10.80 5.67 3.18
C THR A 211 -11.48 4.36 3.63
N LEU A 212 -10.68 3.39 4.05
CA LEU A 212 -11.18 2.09 4.54
C LEU A 212 -12.36 2.24 5.50
N HIS A 213 -12.27 3.14 6.48
CA HIS A 213 -13.30 3.37 7.50
C HIS A 213 -14.66 3.76 6.92
N ARG A 214 -14.71 4.39 5.73
CA ARG A 214 -15.95 4.81 5.07
C ARG A 214 -16.62 3.72 4.25
N PHE A 215 -15.94 2.60 4.06
CA PHE A 215 -16.41 1.45 3.30
C PHE A 215 -16.49 0.18 4.15
N LEU A 216 -16.21 0.27 5.44
CA LEU A 216 -16.27 -0.84 6.39
C LEU A 216 -17.50 -0.70 7.29
N ALA A 217 -18.46 -1.60 7.15
CA ALA A 217 -19.50 -1.80 8.15
C ALA A 217 -18.90 -2.57 9.33
N GLY A 218 -18.84 -1.96 10.50
CA GLY A 218 -18.32 -2.57 11.73
C GLY A 218 -17.12 -1.83 12.32
N ASP A 219 -16.25 -2.58 13.03
CA ASP A 219 -15.10 -2.03 13.75
C ASP A 219 -13.79 -2.47 13.09
N GLU A 220 -12.94 -1.51 12.71
CA GLU A 220 -11.61 -1.74 12.13
C GLU A 220 -10.65 -2.52 13.05
N ASN A 221 -10.94 -2.59 14.37
CA ASN A 221 -10.18 -3.36 15.35
C ASN A 221 -10.68 -4.81 15.45
N SER A 222 -11.87 -5.12 14.94
CA SER A 222 -12.43 -6.46 14.89
C SER A 222 -11.70 -7.31 13.85
N ALA A 223 -11.16 -8.45 14.26
CA ALA A 223 -10.54 -9.40 13.33
C ALA A 223 -11.57 -9.99 12.35
N GLN A 224 -12.84 -10.13 12.77
CA GLN A 224 -13.92 -10.64 11.93
C GLN A 224 -14.29 -9.63 10.84
N ASP A 225 -14.46 -8.35 11.18
CA ASP A 225 -14.81 -7.31 10.23
C ASP A 225 -13.67 -7.04 9.25
N ALA A 226 -12.42 -7.07 9.76
CA ALA A 226 -11.23 -7.05 8.93
C ALA A 226 -11.22 -8.20 7.92
N LYS A 227 -11.54 -9.43 8.36
CA LYS A 227 -11.60 -10.60 7.47
C LYS A 227 -12.64 -10.43 6.37
N THR A 228 -13.87 -10.01 6.71
CA THR A 228 -14.93 -9.82 5.70
C THR A 228 -14.56 -8.75 4.66
N MET A 229 -13.90 -7.68 5.07
CA MET A 229 -13.42 -6.64 4.13
C MET A 229 -12.29 -7.16 3.24
N LEU A 230 -11.35 -7.93 3.80
CA LEU A 230 -10.27 -8.57 3.05
C LEU A 230 -10.81 -9.58 2.03
N ASP A 231 -11.82 -10.37 2.41
CA ASP A 231 -12.49 -11.31 1.51
C ASP A 231 -13.20 -10.58 0.35
N ALA A 232 -13.85 -9.44 0.61
CA ALA A 232 -14.44 -8.60 -0.41
C ALA A 232 -13.37 -8.02 -1.37
N CYS A 233 -12.26 -7.52 -0.84
CA CYS A 233 -11.14 -7.03 -1.67
C CYS A 233 -10.56 -8.14 -2.55
N ASN A 234 -10.31 -9.33 -1.98
CA ASN A 234 -9.80 -10.48 -2.73
C ASN A 234 -10.78 -10.91 -3.83
N SER A 235 -12.09 -10.87 -3.56
CA SER A 235 -13.11 -11.17 -4.55
C SER A 235 -13.10 -10.17 -5.70
N LEU A 236 -12.97 -8.87 -5.43
CA LEU A 236 -12.81 -7.83 -6.48
C LEU A 236 -11.54 -8.06 -7.30
N MET A 237 -10.41 -8.36 -6.64
CA MET A 237 -9.14 -8.62 -7.32
C MET A 237 -9.24 -9.80 -8.28
N ASN A 238 -9.87 -10.89 -7.83
CA ASN A 238 -10.05 -12.10 -8.64
C ASN A 238 -11.01 -11.86 -9.80
N GLU A 239 -12.15 -11.19 -9.55
CA GLU A 239 -13.18 -10.96 -10.57
C GLU A 239 -12.70 -10.07 -11.70
N PHE A 240 -12.00 -8.97 -11.36
CA PHE A 240 -11.58 -7.97 -12.34
C PHE A 240 -10.11 -8.09 -12.76
N ASN A 241 -9.38 -9.05 -12.20
CA ASN A 241 -7.94 -9.21 -12.44
C ASN A 241 -7.16 -7.92 -12.16
N CYS A 242 -7.47 -7.24 -11.06
CA CYS A 242 -6.96 -5.92 -10.68
C CYS A 242 -6.21 -5.95 -9.34
N SER A 243 -5.61 -4.82 -8.97
CA SER A 243 -5.12 -4.59 -7.61
C SER A 243 -6.13 -3.80 -6.80
N VAL A 244 -6.07 -3.90 -5.48
CA VAL A 244 -6.87 -3.07 -4.58
C VAL A 244 -5.96 -2.26 -3.66
N ILE A 245 -6.18 -0.94 -3.58
CA ILE A 245 -5.56 -0.07 -2.57
C ILE A 245 -6.58 0.26 -1.49
N LEU A 246 -6.22 -0.01 -0.23
CA LEU A 246 -6.94 0.46 0.94
C LEU A 246 -6.19 1.67 1.52
N VAL A 247 -6.83 2.83 1.56
CA VAL A 247 -6.29 4.02 2.24
C VAL A 247 -6.77 4.02 3.68
N HIS A 248 -5.85 4.07 4.62
CA HIS A 248 -6.16 3.94 6.04
C HIS A 248 -5.46 4.97 6.92
N HIS A 249 -6.00 5.21 8.12
CA HIS A 249 -5.36 6.10 9.10
C HIS A 249 -4.42 5.32 10.02
N THR A 250 -3.39 6.02 10.51
CA THR A 250 -2.56 5.52 11.62
C THR A 250 -3.20 5.90 12.95
N GLY A 251 -2.76 5.25 14.04
CA GLY A 251 -3.09 5.69 15.40
C GLY A 251 -2.59 7.11 15.69
N VAL A 252 -3.21 7.77 16.67
CA VAL A 252 -2.89 9.16 17.03
C VAL A 252 -1.55 9.27 17.77
N ALA A 253 -1.16 8.25 18.54
CA ALA A 253 0.10 8.22 19.27
C ALA A 253 1.30 8.18 18.32
N GLU A 254 2.34 8.95 18.59
CA GLU A 254 3.54 9.07 17.75
C GLU A 254 4.21 7.72 17.49
N GLU A 255 4.25 6.84 18.49
CA GLU A 255 4.75 5.47 18.38
C GLU A 255 3.89 4.56 17.50
N ALA A 256 2.60 4.87 17.32
CA ALA A 256 1.65 4.14 16.49
C ALA A 256 1.63 4.60 15.03
N GLN A 257 2.29 5.72 14.70
CA GLN A 257 2.30 6.27 13.33
C GLN A 257 3.09 5.44 12.31
N HIS A 258 3.88 4.48 12.77
CA HIS A 258 4.65 3.58 11.91
C HIS A 258 3.86 2.38 11.37
N ARG A 259 2.61 2.21 11.80
CA ARG A 259 1.72 1.10 11.36
C ARG A 259 0.29 1.59 11.15
N ALA A 260 -0.45 0.88 10.29
CA ALA A 260 -1.88 1.07 10.15
C ALA A 260 -2.60 0.83 11.49
N ARG A 261 -3.65 1.58 11.75
CA ARG A 261 -4.54 1.41 12.90
C ARG A 261 -5.36 0.13 12.73
N GLY A 262 -5.84 -0.47 13.83
CA GLY A 262 -6.79 -1.57 13.81
C GLY A 262 -6.16 -2.95 14.01
N SER A 263 -6.90 -3.99 13.62
CA SER A 263 -6.55 -5.40 13.81
C SER A 263 -5.21 -5.77 13.14
N SER A 264 -4.42 -6.64 13.78
CA SER A 264 -3.23 -7.22 13.18
C SER A 264 -3.52 -8.08 11.93
N ALA A 265 -4.78 -8.49 11.74
CA ALA A 265 -5.23 -9.24 10.58
C ALA A 265 -5.00 -8.46 9.27
N TRP A 266 -5.11 -7.12 9.29
CA TRP A 266 -4.83 -6.29 8.12
C TRP A 266 -3.43 -6.56 7.57
N ARG A 267 -2.41 -6.37 8.40
CA ARG A 267 -1.02 -6.48 7.97
C ARG A 267 -0.64 -7.88 7.49
N GLY A 268 -1.25 -8.91 8.07
CA GLY A 268 -1.02 -10.31 7.67
C GLY A 268 -1.42 -10.56 6.21
N ALA A 269 -2.55 -10.00 5.79
CA ALA A 269 -3.15 -10.23 4.47
C ALA A 269 -2.55 -9.37 3.34
N LEU A 270 -1.92 -8.22 3.67
CA LEU A 270 -1.37 -7.32 2.66
C LEU A 270 -0.18 -7.93 1.91
N ASP A 271 -0.12 -7.67 0.61
CA ASP A 271 1.08 -7.91 -0.20
C ASP A 271 2.06 -6.73 -0.09
N ILE A 272 1.53 -5.49 -0.07
CA ILE A 272 2.33 -4.27 0.05
C ILE A 272 1.74 -3.36 1.12
N GLU A 273 2.60 -2.79 1.96
CA GLU A 273 2.25 -1.76 2.95
C GLU A 273 3.11 -0.52 2.73
N ILE A 274 2.46 0.64 2.58
CA ILE A 274 3.10 1.93 2.33
C ILE A 274 2.68 2.94 3.39
N SER A 275 3.65 3.58 4.01
CA SER A 275 3.46 4.64 5.01
C SER A 275 3.73 6.01 4.39
N ILE A 276 2.77 6.93 4.55
CA ILE A 276 2.96 8.34 4.23
C ILE A 276 3.33 9.09 5.50
N VAL A 277 4.55 9.59 5.55
CA VAL A 277 5.09 10.38 6.67
C VAL A 277 5.03 11.85 6.25
N PRO A 278 4.22 12.67 6.93
CA PRO A 278 4.12 14.10 6.60
C PRO A 278 5.46 14.82 6.69
N GLY A 279 5.66 15.84 5.87
CA GLY A 279 6.80 16.74 6.00
C GLY A 279 6.71 17.56 7.28
N LYS A 280 7.83 17.80 7.93
CA LYS A 280 7.94 18.61 9.14
C LYS A 280 9.29 19.31 9.19
N ASP A 281 9.31 20.56 9.68
CA ASP A 281 10.53 21.31 9.96
C ASP A 281 11.54 21.37 8.77
N GLY A 282 11.01 21.60 7.55
CA GLY A 282 11.82 21.66 6.33
C GLY A 282 12.21 20.30 5.74
N VAL A 283 11.75 19.20 6.35
CA VAL A 283 11.90 17.85 5.78
C VAL A 283 10.68 17.57 4.88
N PRO A 284 10.88 17.17 3.61
CA PRO A 284 9.81 16.82 2.70
C PRO A 284 8.99 15.62 3.22
N MET A 285 7.75 15.50 2.74
CA MET A 285 6.93 14.32 2.96
C MET A 285 7.65 13.08 2.41
N GLN A 286 7.57 11.97 3.15
CA GLN A 286 8.20 10.71 2.78
C GLN A 286 7.17 9.65 2.44
N ILE A 287 7.40 8.94 1.36
CA ILE A 287 6.66 7.75 0.97
C ILE A 287 7.57 6.56 1.25
N VAL A 288 7.18 5.73 2.22
CA VAL A 288 8.03 4.65 2.75
C VAL A 288 7.31 3.32 2.58
N GLN A 289 7.89 2.40 1.84
CA GLN A 289 7.38 1.04 1.75
C GLN A 289 7.78 0.26 3.01
N ARG A 290 6.80 -0.27 3.74
CA ARG A 290 6.98 -0.99 5.02
C ARG A 290 6.95 -2.50 4.86
N LYS A 291 6.26 -2.97 3.81
CA LYS A 291 6.17 -4.39 3.46
C LYS A 291 6.11 -4.52 1.94
N SER A 292 6.82 -5.50 1.41
CA SER A 292 6.65 -6.06 0.07
C SER A 292 6.85 -7.57 0.22
N LYS A 293 5.86 -8.36 -0.22
CA LYS A 293 5.86 -9.81 -0.02
C LYS A 293 6.80 -10.51 -1.01
N ASP A 294 6.80 -10.03 -2.24
CA ASP A 294 7.44 -10.72 -3.37
C ASP A 294 8.70 -10.01 -3.90
N ALA A 295 9.06 -8.86 -3.33
CA ALA A 295 10.22 -8.07 -3.76
C ALA A 295 10.92 -7.38 -2.60
N GLU A 296 12.14 -6.89 -2.85
CA GLU A 296 12.85 -6.00 -1.95
C GLU A 296 12.10 -4.68 -1.78
N LEU A 297 12.22 -4.09 -0.60
CA LEU A 297 11.61 -2.80 -0.29
C LEU A 297 12.14 -1.70 -1.23
N ALA A 298 11.22 -0.88 -1.73
CA ALA A 298 11.57 0.31 -2.49
C ALA A 298 12.33 1.33 -1.63
N GLN A 299 13.21 2.09 -2.25
CA GLN A 299 13.85 3.22 -1.59
C GLN A 299 12.81 4.30 -1.28
N THR A 300 12.93 4.95 -0.12
CA THR A 300 12.06 6.06 0.29
C THR A 300 12.06 7.16 -0.78
N VAL A 301 10.87 7.58 -1.19
CA VAL A 301 10.68 8.72 -2.09
C VAL A 301 10.28 9.93 -1.26
N HIS A 302 10.91 11.07 -1.57
CA HIS A 302 10.61 12.35 -0.95
C HIS A 302 9.80 13.20 -1.93
N VAL A 303 8.71 13.77 -1.43
CA VAL A 303 7.79 14.59 -2.23
C VAL A 303 7.31 15.79 -1.43
N GLU A 304 6.84 16.80 -2.13
CA GLU A 304 6.18 17.96 -1.55
C GLU A 304 4.85 18.25 -2.25
N LEU A 305 4.00 19.01 -1.59
CA LEU A 305 2.74 19.48 -2.14
C LEU A 305 2.97 20.86 -2.78
N GLN A 306 3.03 20.90 -4.10
CA GLN A 306 3.12 22.12 -4.87
C GLN A 306 1.74 22.72 -5.10
N GLN A 307 1.53 23.95 -4.69
CA GLN A 307 0.26 24.66 -4.90
C GLN A 307 0.06 25.00 -6.37
N VAL A 308 -1.16 24.79 -6.86
CA VAL A 308 -1.57 25.04 -8.24
C VAL A 308 -2.90 25.80 -8.24
N THR A 309 -2.95 26.94 -8.95
CA THR A 309 -4.20 27.67 -9.21
C THR A 309 -4.99 26.97 -10.31
N ILE A 310 -6.28 26.77 -10.10
CA ILE A 310 -7.16 26.10 -11.07
C ILE A 310 -7.75 27.16 -12.00
N PRO A 311 -7.44 27.15 -13.30
CA PRO A 311 -7.95 28.15 -14.23
C PRO A 311 -9.48 28.16 -14.32
N GLY A 312 -10.06 29.34 -14.23
CA GLY A 312 -11.51 29.53 -14.35
C GLY A 312 -12.31 29.14 -13.09
N TRP A 313 -11.65 28.73 -12.00
CA TRP A 313 -12.32 28.47 -10.73
C TRP A 313 -12.10 29.62 -9.76
N TYR A 314 -13.18 30.16 -9.25
CA TYR A 314 -13.20 31.26 -8.27
C TYR A 314 -14.10 30.87 -7.11
N ASP A 315 -13.76 31.33 -5.92
CA ASP A 315 -14.59 31.18 -4.74
C ASP A 315 -15.69 32.26 -4.66
N GLU A 316 -16.47 32.29 -3.59
CA GLU A 316 -17.54 33.23 -3.35
C GLU A 316 -17.08 34.70 -3.24
N ASP A 317 -15.80 34.90 -2.85
CA ASP A 317 -15.13 36.20 -2.79
C ASP A 317 -14.38 36.57 -4.07
N ASN A 318 -14.64 35.83 -5.14
CA ASN A 318 -13.98 36.00 -6.46
C ASN A 318 -12.44 35.84 -6.40
N GLN A 319 -11.94 35.04 -5.44
CA GLN A 319 -10.53 34.70 -5.36
C GLN A 319 -10.25 33.40 -6.14
N PRO A 320 -9.08 33.29 -6.82
CA PRO A 320 -8.73 32.08 -7.55
C PRO A 320 -8.67 30.86 -6.63
N VAL A 321 -9.40 29.81 -6.98
CA VAL A 321 -9.34 28.53 -6.25
C VAL A 321 -8.02 27.83 -6.53
N THR A 322 -7.38 27.36 -5.48
CA THR A 322 -6.11 26.61 -5.55
C THR A 322 -6.27 25.20 -5.00
N SER A 323 -5.43 24.30 -5.47
CA SER A 323 -5.23 22.98 -4.88
C SER A 323 -3.75 22.63 -4.92
N ALA A 324 -3.38 21.38 -4.67
CA ALA A 324 -1.98 20.97 -4.71
C ALA A 324 -1.78 19.71 -5.56
N VAL A 325 -0.57 19.56 -6.08
CA VAL A 325 -0.08 18.37 -6.79
C VAL A 325 1.18 17.85 -6.11
N ILE A 326 1.49 16.58 -6.32
CA ILE A 326 2.74 15.96 -5.86
C ILE A 326 3.88 16.41 -6.78
N ALA A 327 4.94 16.96 -6.17
CA ALA A 327 6.21 17.22 -6.81
C ALA A 327 7.30 16.40 -6.14
N GLN A 328 8.25 15.88 -6.90
CA GLN A 328 9.40 15.18 -6.34
C GLN A 328 10.31 16.17 -5.61
N ALA A 329 10.67 15.84 -4.37
CA ALA A 329 11.61 16.60 -3.57
C ALA A 329 12.95 15.88 -3.44
N GLN A 330 14.01 16.63 -3.20
CA GLN A 330 15.30 16.02 -2.86
C GLN A 330 15.24 15.41 -1.46
N ALA A 331 15.86 14.25 -1.30
CA ALA A 331 16.11 13.73 0.04
C ALA A 331 16.87 14.81 0.83
N PRO A 332 16.47 15.10 2.09
CA PRO A 332 17.26 15.98 2.93
C PRO A 332 18.69 15.44 2.93
N ALA A 333 19.68 16.33 2.80
CA ALA A 333 21.06 15.94 2.98
C ALA A 333 21.11 15.13 4.26
N ALA A 334 21.64 13.91 4.16
CA ALA A 334 21.60 12.96 5.26
C ALA A 334 22.09 13.69 6.52
N ALA A 335 21.17 14.13 7.36
CA ALA A 335 21.50 14.45 8.72
C ALA A 335 22.18 13.17 9.18
N LYS A 336 23.47 13.25 9.52
CA LYS A 336 24.18 12.14 10.16
C LYS A 336 23.19 11.67 11.21
N LYS A 337 22.57 10.47 11.05
CA LYS A 337 21.83 9.86 12.14
C LYS A 337 22.79 9.92 13.28
N ASP A 338 22.51 10.77 14.29
CA ASP A 338 23.31 10.80 15.48
C ASP A 338 23.48 9.35 15.86
N SER A 339 24.71 8.86 15.86
CA SER A 339 24.95 7.48 16.26
C SER A 339 24.35 7.37 17.65
N LYS A 340 23.94 6.18 18.09
CA LYS A 340 23.45 5.99 19.44
C LYS A 340 24.42 6.59 20.47
N ILE A 341 25.71 6.52 20.16
CA ILE A 341 26.80 7.13 20.92
C ILE A 341 26.70 8.66 20.91
N ASP A 342 26.39 9.31 19.77
CA ASP A 342 26.22 10.76 19.71
C ASP A 342 25.00 11.22 20.50
N SER A 343 23.91 10.44 20.51
CA SER A 343 22.76 10.70 21.38
C SER A 343 23.16 10.58 22.87
N HIS A 344 23.95 9.58 23.23
CA HIS A 344 24.46 9.41 24.58
C HIS A 344 25.43 10.51 24.99
N ARG A 345 26.31 10.96 24.07
CA ARG A 345 27.16 12.15 24.27
C ARG A 345 26.34 13.39 24.60
N LYS A 346 25.30 13.68 23.80
CA LYS A 346 24.42 14.82 24.03
C LYS A 346 23.72 14.74 25.38
N THR A 347 23.26 13.56 25.78
CA THR A 347 22.66 13.35 27.09
C THR A 347 23.63 13.65 28.23
N PHE A 348 24.86 13.16 28.12
CA PHE A 348 25.93 13.41 29.08
C PHE A 348 26.31 14.90 29.13
N GLU A 349 26.50 15.55 27.98
CA GLU A 349 26.82 16.96 27.85
C GLU A 349 25.73 17.83 28.48
N ASN A 350 24.44 17.56 28.19
CA ASN A 350 23.33 18.29 28.76
C ASN A 350 23.23 18.15 30.30
N ALA A 351 23.53 16.96 30.82
CA ALA A 351 23.61 16.73 32.26
C ALA A 351 24.77 17.52 32.89
N TRP A 352 25.91 17.56 32.22
CA TRP A 352 27.08 18.33 32.68
C TRP A 352 26.76 19.83 32.73
N TRP A 353 26.14 20.39 31.69
CA TRP A 353 25.68 21.79 31.68
C TRP A 353 24.67 22.08 32.80
N SER A 354 23.73 21.19 33.01
CA SER A 354 22.69 21.35 34.05
C SER A 354 23.26 21.30 35.46
N SER A 355 24.40 20.65 35.66
CA SER A 355 25.06 20.54 36.96
C SER A 355 26.07 21.63 37.28
N GLY A 356 26.18 22.66 36.42
CA GLY A 356 27.12 23.77 36.59
C GLY A 356 28.47 23.58 35.89
N ALA A 357 28.58 22.64 34.97
CA ALA A 357 29.73 22.42 34.11
C ALA A 357 31.06 22.26 34.87
N GLU A 358 31.09 21.36 35.87
CA GLU A 358 32.24 21.10 36.72
C GLU A 358 33.42 20.52 35.90
N GLU A 359 34.64 20.89 36.30
CA GLU A 359 35.89 20.38 35.73
C GLU A 359 36.75 19.74 36.82
N ARG A 360 37.45 18.67 36.43
CA ARG A 360 38.44 17.98 37.25
C ARG A 360 39.68 17.67 36.39
N ASN A 361 40.84 17.95 36.88
CA ASN A 361 42.10 17.76 36.13
C ASN A 361 42.10 18.42 34.71
N GLY A 362 41.39 19.56 34.54
CA GLY A 362 41.27 20.24 33.26
C GLY A 362 40.30 19.54 32.25
N LEU A 363 39.53 18.55 32.68
CA LEU A 363 38.56 17.81 31.87
C LEU A 363 37.13 17.98 32.42
N PRO A 364 36.10 17.95 31.54
CA PRO A 364 34.73 17.98 31.99
C PRO A 364 34.41 16.78 32.90
N TYR A 365 33.85 17.05 34.08
CA TYR A 365 33.52 16.06 35.08
C TYR A 365 32.01 16.09 35.37
N LEU A 366 31.38 14.92 35.43
CA LEU A 366 29.97 14.76 35.82
C LEU A 366 29.84 13.75 36.94
N SER A 367 29.29 14.19 38.07
CA SER A 367 29.02 13.29 39.21
C SER A 367 27.84 12.35 38.94
N ARG A 368 27.81 11.21 39.58
CA ARG A 368 26.68 10.25 39.50
C ARG A 368 25.38 10.85 39.97
N SER A 369 25.39 11.63 41.02
CA SER A 369 24.20 12.32 41.53
C SER A 369 23.66 13.29 40.53
N ALA A 370 24.49 14.13 39.94
CA ALA A 370 24.09 15.11 38.94
C ALA A 370 23.48 14.45 37.70
N MET A 371 24.01 13.33 37.22
CA MET A 371 23.43 12.58 36.12
C MET A 371 22.06 11.99 36.48
N VAL A 372 21.88 11.45 37.70
CA VAL A 372 20.58 10.95 38.16
C VAL A 372 19.57 12.09 38.25
N ASP A 373 19.94 13.22 38.82
CA ASP A 373 19.09 14.39 38.98
C ASP A 373 18.65 14.92 37.61
N TYR A 374 19.55 14.97 36.63
CA TYR A 374 19.23 15.36 35.26
C TYR A 374 18.20 14.39 34.63
N LEU A 375 18.42 13.07 34.72
CA LEU A 375 17.51 12.08 34.18
C LEU A 375 16.11 12.16 34.81
N VAL A 376 16.03 12.34 36.12
CA VAL A 376 14.74 12.50 36.82
C VAL A 376 14.02 13.77 36.43
N GLN A 377 14.72 14.91 36.43
CA GLN A 377 14.10 16.24 36.24
C GLN A 377 13.82 16.58 34.78
N LYS A 378 14.65 16.09 33.84
CA LYS A 378 14.60 16.51 32.44
C LYS A 378 14.07 15.41 31.50
N MET A 379 14.20 14.15 31.88
CA MET A 379 13.74 13.00 31.09
C MET A 379 12.53 12.29 31.71
N ASP A 380 11.99 12.83 32.81
CA ASP A 380 10.77 12.34 33.48
C ASP A 380 10.83 10.82 33.80
N VAL A 381 12.00 10.31 34.22
CA VAL A 381 12.16 8.92 34.61
C VAL A 381 12.22 8.78 36.13
N SER A 382 11.78 7.64 36.68
CA SER A 382 11.90 7.39 38.13
C SER A 382 13.37 7.30 38.54
N GLU A 383 13.66 7.64 39.80
CA GLU A 383 15.03 7.55 40.38
C GLU A 383 15.62 6.15 40.22
N ALA A 384 14.79 5.08 40.39
CA ALA A 384 15.22 3.71 40.19
C ALA A 384 15.61 3.44 38.72
N SER A 385 14.85 3.97 37.77
CA SER A 385 15.16 3.90 36.33
C SER A 385 16.41 4.72 36.00
N ALA A 386 16.57 5.93 36.55
CA ALA A 386 17.75 6.75 36.39
C ALA A 386 19.03 6.03 36.89
N LYS A 387 18.97 5.42 38.05
CA LYS A 387 20.08 4.59 38.59
C LYS A 387 20.41 3.41 37.69
N GLN A 388 19.42 2.81 37.02
CA GLN A 388 19.66 1.74 36.05
C GLN A 388 20.32 2.28 34.76
N TYR A 389 19.98 3.50 34.33
CA TYR A 389 20.58 4.16 33.16
C TYR A 389 22.06 4.44 33.31
N ILE A 390 22.55 4.70 34.54
CA ILE A 390 23.95 5.02 34.83
C ILE A 390 24.81 3.82 35.18
N LYS A 391 24.27 2.58 35.16
CA LYS A 391 25.07 1.37 35.45
C LYS A 391 26.07 1.09 34.32
N PRO A 392 27.38 1.02 34.61
CA PRO A 392 28.41 0.68 33.62
C PRO A 392 28.19 -0.70 32.94
N SER A 393 27.56 -1.63 33.67
CA SER A 393 27.29 -2.98 33.20
C SER A 393 25.97 -3.14 32.39
N SER A 394 25.31 -2.04 32.01
CA SER A 394 24.05 -2.08 31.27
C SER A 394 24.26 -1.68 29.83
N PRO A 395 24.58 -2.61 28.90
CA PRO A 395 24.78 -2.30 27.47
C PRO A 395 23.59 -1.59 26.86
N GLY A 396 23.82 -0.63 26.00
CA GLY A 396 22.77 0.16 25.36
C GLY A 396 22.26 1.33 26.20
N LYS A 397 22.86 1.60 27.35
CA LYS A 397 22.59 2.78 28.20
C LYS A 397 23.74 3.79 28.09
N PRO A 398 23.48 5.10 28.34
CA PRO A 398 24.46 6.16 28.07
C PRO A 398 25.84 5.90 28.66
N ILE A 399 25.91 5.62 29.95
CA ILE A 399 27.21 5.48 30.63
C ILE A 399 27.96 4.24 30.14
N ALA A 400 27.30 3.09 30.02
CA ALA A 400 27.93 1.86 29.54
C ALA A 400 28.48 2.01 28.11
N ASP A 401 27.70 2.60 27.20
CA ASP A 401 28.10 2.76 25.81
C ASP A 401 29.23 3.81 25.67
N LEU A 402 29.22 4.90 26.45
CA LEU A 402 30.28 5.90 26.45
C LEU A 402 31.61 5.39 27.04
N LEU A 403 31.56 4.52 28.06
CA LEU A 403 32.74 3.85 28.62
C LEU A 403 33.36 2.87 27.61
N VAL A 404 32.52 2.06 26.94
CA VAL A 404 33.00 1.13 25.89
C VAL A 404 33.60 1.87 24.70
N ALA A 405 33.06 3.05 24.37
CA ALA A 405 33.57 3.90 23.30
C ALA A 405 34.80 4.75 23.72
N GLU A 406 35.32 4.58 24.91
CA GLU A 406 36.46 5.33 25.46
C GLU A 406 36.26 6.86 25.40
N ILE A 407 35.03 7.33 25.57
CA ILE A 407 34.68 8.76 25.57
C ILE A 407 34.75 9.33 26.97
N ILE A 408 34.35 8.53 27.96
CA ILE A 408 34.40 8.84 29.38
C ILE A 408 35.16 7.72 30.13
N GLU A 409 35.75 8.05 31.26
CA GLU A 409 36.29 7.09 32.20
C GLU A 409 35.71 7.32 33.60
N ALA A 410 35.73 6.27 34.42
CA ALA A 410 35.27 6.38 35.80
C ALA A 410 36.31 7.13 36.64
N PHE A 411 35.87 8.16 37.35
CA PHE A 411 36.73 8.96 38.23
C PHE A 411 35.97 9.34 39.51
N GLU A 412 36.54 8.99 40.67
CA GLU A 412 35.90 9.25 41.97
C GLU A 412 34.43 8.79 42.02
N HIS A 413 33.50 9.73 42.21
CA HIS A 413 32.07 9.50 42.29
C HIS A 413 31.34 9.85 41.01
N GLY A 414 32.04 9.89 39.86
CA GLY A 414 31.47 10.31 38.55
C GLY A 414 32.28 9.78 37.37
N TRP A 415 32.35 10.61 36.33
CA TRP A 415 33.05 10.30 35.10
C TRP A 415 33.75 11.55 34.56
N LEU A 416 34.94 11.38 33.98
CA LEU A 416 35.66 12.37 33.22
C LEU A 416 35.48 12.11 31.74
N VAL A 417 35.38 13.18 30.93
CA VAL A 417 35.45 13.08 29.47
C VAL A 417 36.90 13.03 29.05
N VAL A 418 37.34 11.88 28.57
CA VAL A 418 38.73 11.62 28.18
C VAL A 418 39.00 11.69 26.68
N ASN A 419 37.93 11.72 25.85
CA ASN A 419 38.09 11.92 24.41
C ASN A 419 38.43 13.38 24.10
N ASP A 420 39.67 13.64 23.68
CA ASP A 420 40.23 14.98 23.50
C ASP A 420 39.34 15.91 22.63
N ALA A 421 38.82 15.43 21.53
CA ALA A 421 37.98 16.23 20.64
C ALA A 421 36.62 16.61 21.31
N HIS A 422 36.04 15.71 22.09
CA HIS A 422 34.80 15.96 22.79
C HIS A 422 35.02 16.86 24.02
N ALA A 423 36.02 16.60 24.81
CA ALA A 423 36.40 17.45 25.95
C ALA A 423 36.70 18.89 25.52
N SER A 424 37.51 19.05 24.50
CA SER A 424 37.83 20.37 23.94
C SER A 424 36.59 21.13 23.45
N SER A 425 35.67 20.45 22.76
CA SER A 425 34.43 21.05 22.31
C SER A 425 33.53 21.52 23.48
N MET A 426 33.47 20.76 24.57
CA MET A 426 32.69 21.13 25.75
C MET A 426 33.31 22.35 26.47
N LEU A 427 34.64 22.38 26.62
CA LEU A 427 35.35 23.46 27.29
C LEU A 427 35.33 24.77 26.49
N ILE A 428 35.49 24.71 25.16
CA ILE A 428 35.39 25.92 24.28
C ILE A 428 34.05 26.57 24.46
N ARG A 429 32.94 25.79 24.36
CA ARG A 429 31.59 26.32 24.55
C ARG A 429 31.36 26.90 25.98
N LYS A 430 32.10 26.42 26.98
CA LYS A 430 32.05 26.96 28.33
C LYS A 430 32.72 28.32 28.40
N SER A 431 33.81 28.52 27.69
CA SER A 431 34.54 29.81 27.66
C SER A 431 33.83 30.91 26.86
N GLU A 432 32.90 30.52 25.99
CA GLU A 432 32.11 31.43 25.16
C GLU A 432 30.82 31.91 25.85
N ARG A 433 30.43 31.32 26.99
CA ARG A 433 29.31 31.71 27.85
C ARG A 433 29.74 32.51 29.07
#